data_298e551d990d21d4be13c5a02e888090
#
_entry.id   298e551d990d21d4be13c5a02e888090
#
_cell.length_a   1.000
_cell.length_b   1.000
_cell.length_c   1.000
_cell.angle_alpha   90.00
_cell.angle_beta   90.00
_cell.angle_gamma   90.00
#
_symmetry.space_group_name_H-M   'P 1'
#
loop_
_entity.id
_entity.type
_entity.pdbx_description
1 polymer ?
#
loop_
_entity_poly.entity_id
_entity_poly.type
_entity_poly.pdbx_seq_one_letter_code
_entity_poly.pdbx_strand_id
1 'polypeptide(L)'
;RVGQVDAVCARGASPWRLETCPGGESGFIEDVKKDLATEAAAVTADMLAALKGRAAFYDLLAAIYFRPLTAEQIDNIAEMDWSEYADVNELFADGVNDIARYLRKRNSGTRQALAVDFTSAFAGTSSWKGRYAVPYESVHTSEEGLFFQDAYHEVFQLYKANHVAKAEGYDFPHDHLSFMCEFLVVLSDRIVAALEAGDDAEALRQVRVSRAFLADQILSWFEPFQDLALLLLETRFYRGVLKISKGFFLEDAELLDAIAVELEQRLEAREER
;
A
#
# COMPACT_ATOMS: atom_id res chain seq x y z
N ARG A 1 -0.95 -16.57 -18.25
CA ARG A 1 -1.95 -17.54 -18.78
C ARG A 1 -2.43 -18.35 -17.60
N VAL A 2 -3.53 -17.95 -16.99
CA VAL A 2 -4.25 -18.72 -15.98
C VAL A 2 -5.44 -19.36 -16.67
N GLY A 3 -5.57 -20.68 -16.50
CA GLY A 3 -6.59 -21.48 -17.15
C GLY A 3 -7.92 -21.41 -16.39
N GLN A 4 -8.95 -21.47 -17.19
CA GLN A 4 -10.36 -21.58 -16.84
C GLN A 4 -10.65 -22.66 -15.79
N VAL A 5 -11.54 -22.36 -14.87
CA VAL A 5 -12.21 -23.33 -14.00
C VAL A 5 -13.66 -23.50 -14.47
N ASP A 6 -13.94 -24.66 -15.03
CA ASP A 6 -15.29 -25.04 -15.41
C ASP A 6 -16.07 -25.56 -14.20
N ALA A 7 -17.22 -24.96 -13.95
CA ALA A 7 -18.21 -25.42 -12.99
C ALA A 7 -19.04 -26.56 -13.57
N VAL A 8 -19.12 -27.70 -12.87
CA VAL A 8 -20.12 -28.72 -13.11
C VAL A 8 -20.89 -29.02 -11.84
N CYS A 9 -22.14 -28.58 -11.86
CA CYS A 9 -23.19 -28.98 -10.93
C CYS A 9 -23.76 -30.34 -11.36
N ALA A 10 -23.76 -31.34 -10.50
CA ALA A 10 -24.64 -32.51 -10.65
C ALA A 10 -25.30 -32.86 -9.32
N ARG A 11 -26.64 -32.83 -9.35
CA ARG A 11 -27.55 -33.28 -8.30
C ARG A 11 -27.71 -34.83 -8.37
N GLY A 12 -27.91 -35.44 -7.22
CA GLY A 12 -28.64 -36.69 -7.19
C GLY A 12 -28.40 -37.60 -6.01
N ALA A 13 -29.42 -37.65 -5.15
CA ALA A 13 -29.92 -38.81 -4.39
C ALA A 13 -29.16 -39.28 -3.12
N SER A 14 -29.76 -38.94 -1.95
CA SER A 14 -29.71 -39.74 -0.72
C SER A 14 -30.29 -41.14 -0.94
N PRO A 15 -29.76 -42.20 -0.33
CA PRO A 15 -30.49 -42.83 0.76
C PRO A 15 -29.59 -43.28 1.93
N TRP A 16 -30.14 -43.17 3.13
CA TRP A 16 -29.59 -43.62 4.39
C TRP A 16 -29.33 -45.12 4.40
N ARG A 17 -28.06 -45.52 4.55
CA ARG A 17 -27.64 -46.82 5.10
C ARG A 17 -26.48 -46.59 6.05
N LEU A 18 -26.67 -47.02 7.28
CA LEU A 18 -25.61 -47.15 8.26
C LEU A 18 -24.87 -48.44 7.89
N GLU A 19 -23.69 -48.33 7.33
CA GLU A 19 -22.73 -49.41 7.24
C GLU A 19 -21.59 -49.13 8.26
N THR A 20 -21.29 -50.11 9.08
CA THR A 20 -20.22 -50.06 10.05
C THR A 20 -18.89 -49.98 9.34
N CYS A 21 -18.14 -48.87 9.54
CA CYS A 21 -16.80 -48.71 9.04
C CYS A 21 -15.80 -49.55 9.87
N PRO A 22 -14.94 -50.36 9.25
CA PRO A 22 -13.78 -50.92 9.95
C PRO A 22 -12.73 -49.81 10.11
N GLY A 23 -12.16 -49.72 11.31
CA GLY A 23 -11.10 -48.87 11.80
C GLY A 23 -10.26 -48.06 10.80
N GLY A 24 -10.44 -46.72 10.82
CA GLY A 24 -9.69 -45.83 10.00
C GLY A 24 -9.55 -44.43 10.60
N GLU A 25 -9.28 -44.32 11.92
CA GLU A 25 -9.05 -43.01 12.54
C GLU A 25 -7.73 -42.32 12.09
N SER A 26 -6.76 -43.08 11.62
CA SER A 26 -5.46 -42.56 11.20
C SER A 26 -5.53 -41.76 9.87
N GLY A 27 -6.28 -42.24 8.87
CA GLY A 27 -6.38 -41.58 7.56
C GLY A 27 -7.13 -40.24 7.59
N PHE A 28 -8.21 -40.15 8.38
CA PHE A 28 -8.97 -38.93 8.51
C PHE A 28 -8.17 -37.79 9.15
N ILE A 29 -7.37 -38.10 10.17
CA ILE A 29 -6.50 -37.09 10.84
C ILE A 29 -5.37 -36.63 9.91
N GLU A 30 -4.80 -37.51 9.09
CA GLU A 30 -3.80 -37.14 8.09
C GLU A 30 -4.37 -36.30 6.96
N ASP A 31 -5.55 -36.62 6.47
CA ASP A 31 -6.25 -35.82 5.45
C ASP A 31 -6.61 -34.43 5.99
N VAL A 32 -7.15 -34.32 7.20
CA VAL A 32 -7.46 -33.03 7.84
C VAL A 32 -6.17 -32.20 8.07
N LYS A 33 -5.09 -32.81 8.51
CA LYS A 33 -3.80 -32.12 8.66
C LYS A 33 -3.24 -31.63 7.33
N LYS A 34 -3.41 -32.40 6.26
CA LYS A 34 -2.97 -32.04 4.93
C LYS A 34 -3.81 -30.89 4.36
N ASP A 35 -5.13 -30.92 4.58
CA ASP A 35 -6.04 -29.85 4.16
C ASP A 35 -5.71 -28.55 4.90
N LEU A 36 -5.53 -28.57 6.22
CA LEU A 36 -5.12 -27.41 7.02
C LEU A 36 -3.75 -26.85 6.60
N ALA A 37 -2.79 -27.71 6.27
CA ALA A 37 -1.49 -27.27 5.78
C ALA A 37 -1.57 -26.62 4.40
N THR A 38 -2.47 -27.12 3.56
CA THR A 38 -2.72 -26.57 2.22
C THR A 38 -3.40 -25.22 2.32
N GLU A 39 -4.39 -25.06 3.20
CA GLU A 39 -5.08 -23.81 3.48
C GLU A 39 -4.11 -22.75 4.04
N ALA A 40 -3.31 -23.11 5.04
CA ALA A 40 -2.30 -22.19 5.59
C ALA A 40 -1.27 -21.74 4.54
N ALA A 41 -0.88 -22.64 3.62
CA ALA A 41 0.02 -22.30 2.51
C ALA A 41 -0.65 -21.35 1.51
N ALA A 42 -1.94 -21.53 1.21
CA ALA A 42 -2.70 -20.64 0.34
C ALA A 42 -2.84 -19.24 0.95
N VAL A 43 -3.21 -19.14 2.24
CA VAL A 43 -3.28 -17.86 2.95
C VAL A 43 -1.92 -17.15 2.95
N THR A 44 -0.82 -17.87 3.14
CA THR A 44 0.52 -17.29 3.06
C THR A 44 0.84 -16.78 1.66
N ALA A 45 0.46 -17.51 0.61
CA ALA A 45 0.68 -17.06 -0.77
C ALA A 45 -0.11 -15.78 -1.10
N ASP A 46 -1.36 -15.68 -0.63
CA ASP A 46 -2.19 -14.49 -0.80
C ASP A 46 -1.60 -13.28 -0.04
N MET A 47 -1.13 -13.47 1.19
CA MET A 47 -0.43 -12.43 1.95
C MET A 47 0.82 -11.94 1.22
N LEU A 48 1.64 -12.85 0.69
CA LEU A 48 2.84 -12.51 -0.08
C LEU A 48 2.49 -11.74 -1.36
N ALA A 49 1.45 -12.13 -2.07
CA ALA A 49 0.99 -11.42 -3.27
C ALA A 49 0.52 -10.01 -2.92
N ALA A 50 -0.30 -9.86 -1.88
CA ALA A 50 -0.78 -8.56 -1.41
C ALA A 50 0.37 -7.63 -0.98
N LEU A 51 1.35 -8.15 -0.22
CA LEU A 51 2.50 -7.38 0.24
C LEU A 51 3.43 -6.96 -0.90
N LYS A 52 3.61 -7.79 -1.92
CA LYS A 52 4.37 -7.44 -3.14
C LYS A 52 3.64 -6.38 -3.96
N GLY A 53 2.32 -6.49 -4.11
CA GLY A 53 1.49 -5.46 -4.73
C GLY A 53 1.52 -4.14 -3.97
N ARG A 54 1.45 -4.20 -2.63
CA ARG A 54 1.61 -3.07 -1.71
C ARG A 54 2.94 -2.33 -1.93
N ALA A 55 4.05 -3.06 -1.96
CA ALA A 55 5.37 -2.50 -2.19
C ALA A 55 5.46 -1.78 -3.54
N ALA A 56 4.97 -2.40 -4.61
CA ALA A 56 4.96 -1.81 -5.94
C ALA A 56 4.11 -0.53 -6.00
N PHE A 57 3.00 -0.47 -5.27
CA PHE A 57 2.16 0.72 -5.24
C PHE A 57 2.79 1.87 -4.45
N TYR A 58 3.46 1.59 -3.32
CA TYR A 58 4.24 2.59 -2.60
C TYR A 58 5.41 3.13 -3.42
N ASP A 59 6.11 2.29 -4.19
CA ASP A 59 7.18 2.72 -5.11
C ASP A 59 6.64 3.67 -6.19
N LEU A 60 5.47 3.36 -6.76
CA LEU A 60 4.76 4.25 -7.69
C LEU A 60 4.44 5.61 -7.05
N LEU A 61 3.88 5.63 -5.83
CA LEU A 61 3.56 6.87 -5.12
C LEU A 61 4.83 7.65 -4.78
N ALA A 62 5.89 6.97 -4.33
CA ALA A 62 7.19 7.60 -4.10
C ALA A 62 7.69 8.34 -5.34
N ALA A 63 7.65 7.70 -6.50
CA ALA A 63 8.06 8.31 -7.77
C ALA A 63 7.18 9.51 -8.17
N ILE A 64 5.85 9.42 -7.99
CA ILE A 64 4.91 10.48 -8.35
C ILE A 64 5.09 11.73 -7.49
N TYR A 65 5.33 11.59 -6.19
CA TYR A 65 5.51 12.73 -5.28
C TYR A 65 6.92 13.31 -5.26
N PHE A 66 7.91 12.57 -5.78
CA PHE A 66 9.32 12.99 -5.68
C PHE A 66 9.69 14.14 -6.61
N ARG A 67 9.26 14.06 -7.89
CA ARG A 67 9.58 15.05 -8.93
C ARG A 67 8.56 15.02 -10.06
N PRO A 68 8.53 16.06 -10.93
CA PRO A 68 7.69 16.02 -12.13
C PRO A 68 7.95 14.77 -12.98
N LEU A 69 6.88 14.13 -13.41
CA LEU A 69 6.94 12.89 -14.18
C LEU A 69 7.63 13.08 -15.54
N THR A 70 8.41 12.11 -15.93
CA THR A 70 8.95 11.99 -17.29
C THR A 70 7.85 11.57 -18.28
N ALA A 71 8.11 11.72 -19.59
CA ALA A 71 7.17 11.25 -20.61
C ALA A 71 6.95 9.73 -20.51
N GLU A 72 8.01 8.98 -20.29
CA GLU A 72 7.96 7.52 -20.12
C GLU A 72 7.11 7.12 -18.92
N GLN A 73 7.28 7.77 -17.76
CA GLN A 73 6.45 7.51 -16.58
C GLN A 73 4.97 7.81 -16.83
N ILE A 74 4.67 8.89 -17.55
CA ILE A 74 3.29 9.24 -17.92
C ILE A 74 2.68 8.17 -18.82
N ASP A 75 3.43 7.68 -19.80
CA ASP A 75 2.96 6.62 -20.70
C ASP A 75 2.79 5.29 -19.95
N ASN A 76 3.72 4.93 -19.08
CA ASN A 76 3.59 3.74 -18.24
C ASN A 76 2.34 3.80 -17.36
N ILE A 77 2.05 4.92 -16.70
CA ILE A 77 0.82 5.09 -15.90
C ILE A 77 -0.43 5.02 -16.78
N ALA A 78 -0.37 5.54 -18.01
CA ALA A 78 -1.50 5.49 -18.93
C ALA A 78 -1.81 4.08 -19.45
N GLU A 79 -0.82 3.19 -19.43
CA GLU A 79 -0.90 1.81 -19.90
C GLU A 79 -1.10 0.80 -18.76
N MET A 80 -1.06 1.26 -17.49
CA MET A 80 -1.33 0.40 -16.33
C MET A 80 -2.73 -0.21 -16.42
N ASP A 81 -2.79 -1.49 -16.11
CA ASP A 81 -4.07 -2.17 -15.88
C ASP A 81 -4.54 -1.90 -14.44
N TRP A 82 -5.53 -1.03 -14.33
CA TRP A 82 -6.13 -0.67 -13.06
C TRP A 82 -7.24 -1.63 -12.61
N SER A 83 -7.55 -2.67 -13.40
CA SER A 83 -8.62 -3.61 -13.07
C SER A 83 -8.34 -4.43 -11.80
N GLU A 84 -7.07 -4.68 -11.50
CA GLU A 84 -6.65 -5.35 -10.26
C GLU A 84 -6.99 -4.56 -8.99
N TYR A 85 -7.22 -3.25 -9.13
CA TYR A 85 -7.54 -2.34 -8.03
C TYR A 85 -9.00 -1.87 -8.04
N ALA A 86 -9.86 -2.51 -8.85
CA ALA A 86 -11.24 -2.05 -9.06
C ALA A 86 -12.10 -2.10 -7.78
N ASP A 87 -11.77 -3.01 -6.88
CA ASP A 87 -12.54 -3.29 -5.65
C ASP A 87 -11.91 -2.68 -4.38
N VAL A 88 -10.85 -1.86 -4.49
CA VAL A 88 -10.19 -1.25 -3.33
C VAL A 88 -11.18 -0.43 -2.51
N ASN A 89 -11.65 0.69 -3.01
CA ASN A 89 -12.75 1.49 -2.46
C ASN A 89 -13.20 2.56 -3.46
N GLU A 90 -14.34 3.23 -3.17
CA GLU A 90 -14.93 4.24 -4.07
C GLU A 90 -13.98 5.42 -4.32
N LEU A 91 -13.24 5.87 -3.32
CA LEU A 91 -12.31 6.99 -3.45
C LEU A 91 -11.15 6.66 -4.39
N PHE A 92 -10.60 5.45 -4.25
CA PHE A 92 -9.56 4.93 -5.14
C PHE A 92 -10.07 4.81 -6.57
N ALA A 93 -11.24 4.19 -6.78
CA ALA A 93 -11.86 4.03 -8.09
C ALA A 93 -12.14 5.37 -8.79
N ASP A 94 -12.61 6.39 -8.04
CA ASP A 94 -12.81 7.74 -8.57
C ASP A 94 -11.47 8.39 -8.98
N GLY A 95 -10.43 8.20 -8.19
CA GLY A 95 -9.07 8.66 -8.50
C GLY A 95 -8.51 8.04 -9.78
N VAL A 96 -8.61 6.72 -9.93
CA VAL A 96 -8.24 5.99 -11.17
C VAL A 96 -9.00 6.54 -12.38
N ASN A 97 -10.30 6.76 -12.23
CA ASN A 97 -11.13 7.29 -13.30
C ASN A 97 -10.69 8.72 -13.71
N ASP A 98 -10.32 9.57 -12.74
CA ASP A 98 -9.80 10.91 -13.03
C ASP A 98 -8.46 10.86 -13.78
N ILE A 99 -7.52 10.00 -13.36
CA ILE A 99 -6.23 9.77 -14.04
C ILE A 99 -6.46 9.25 -15.46
N ALA A 100 -7.25 8.17 -15.61
CA ALA A 100 -7.52 7.56 -16.89
C ALA A 100 -8.21 8.52 -17.87
N ARG A 101 -9.17 9.32 -17.41
CA ARG A 101 -9.83 10.33 -18.24
C ARG A 101 -8.90 11.43 -18.68
N TYR A 102 -7.96 11.84 -17.84
CA TYR A 102 -6.96 12.84 -18.18
C TYR A 102 -5.97 12.27 -19.21
N LEU A 103 -5.41 11.11 -18.95
CA LEU A 103 -4.37 10.50 -19.79
C LEU A 103 -4.88 10.01 -21.15
N ARG A 104 -6.17 9.67 -21.29
CA ARG A 104 -6.78 9.39 -22.61
C ARG A 104 -6.72 10.58 -23.57
N LYS A 105 -6.57 11.79 -23.07
CA LYS A 105 -6.46 13.03 -23.86
C LYS A 105 -5.02 13.52 -23.96
N ARG A 106 -4.04 12.69 -23.56
CA ARG A 106 -2.64 13.08 -23.55
C ARG A 106 -2.14 13.45 -24.94
N ASN A 107 -1.23 14.40 -24.99
CA ASN A 107 -0.60 14.92 -26.19
C ASN A 107 0.81 15.44 -25.86
N SER A 108 1.50 16.02 -26.82
CA SER A 108 2.87 16.54 -26.65
C SER A 108 3.02 17.60 -25.53
N GLY A 109 1.94 18.28 -25.13
CA GLY A 109 1.93 19.26 -24.06
C GLY A 109 1.68 18.66 -22.66
N THR A 110 1.23 17.40 -22.57
CA THR A 110 0.82 16.77 -21.31
C THR A 110 1.92 16.79 -20.27
N ARG A 111 3.15 16.41 -20.63
CA ARG A 111 4.29 16.43 -19.69
C ARG A 111 4.54 17.82 -19.11
N GLN A 112 4.48 18.86 -19.97
CA GLN A 112 4.66 20.24 -19.53
C GLN A 112 3.54 20.68 -18.59
N ALA A 113 2.29 20.36 -18.90
CA ALA A 113 1.14 20.70 -18.06
C ALA A 113 1.22 20.04 -16.68
N LEU A 114 1.58 18.75 -16.63
CA LEU A 114 1.79 18.03 -15.36
C LEU A 114 2.99 18.57 -14.58
N ALA A 115 4.09 18.93 -15.24
CA ALA A 115 5.25 19.51 -14.56
C ALA A 115 4.94 20.88 -13.93
N VAL A 116 4.16 21.72 -14.61
CA VAL A 116 3.71 23.01 -14.07
C VAL A 116 2.82 22.80 -12.85
N ASP A 117 1.85 21.88 -12.94
CA ASP A 117 0.91 21.60 -11.87
C ASP A 117 1.61 21.01 -10.63
N PHE A 118 2.52 20.05 -10.85
CA PHE A 118 3.40 19.52 -9.80
C PHE A 118 4.19 20.63 -9.10
N THR A 119 4.84 21.49 -9.89
CA THR A 119 5.72 22.53 -9.36
C THR A 119 4.90 23.57 -8.59
N SER A 120 3.71 23.88 -9.07
CA SER A 120 2.77 24.78 -8.40
C SER A 120 2.40 24.31 -7.01
N ALA A 121 1.95 23.07 -6.88
CA ALA A 121 1.47 22.52 -5.61
C ALA A 121 2.59 21.93 -4.77
N PHE A 122 3.30 20.93 -5.30
CA PHE A 122 4.17 20.05 -4.50
C PHE A 122 5.61 20.57 -4.35
N ALA A 123 6.09 21.45 -5.25
CA ALA A 123 7.38 22.10 -5.10
C ALA A 123 7.28 23.52 -4.48
N GLY A 124 6.09 23.93 -4.05
CA GLY A 124 5.90 25.15 -3.27
C GLY A 124 6.08 26.46 -4.03
N THR A 125 5.85 26.47 -5.37
CA THR A 125 5.90 27.74 -6.12
C THR A 125 4.61 28.54 -6.02
N SER A 126 3.50 27.91 -5.64
CA SER A 126 2.23 28.56 -5.33
C SER A 126 1.80 28.32 -3.89
N SER A 127 1.00 29.23 -3.37
CA SER A 127 0.46 29.12 -2.01
C SER A 127 -1.00 29.56 -1.96
N TRP A 128 -1.76 29.01 -1.03
CA TRP A 128 -3.09 29.47 -0.70
C TRP A 128 -3.07 30.20 0.64
N LYS A 129 -3.33 31.50 0.63
CA LYS A 129 -3.26 32.36 1.83
C LYS A 129 -1.94 32.21 2.62
N GLY A 130 -0.82 32.10 1.90
CA GLY A 130 0.51 31.92 2.51
C GLY A 130 0.84 30.50 2.95
N ARG A 131 -0.04 29.51 2.79
CA ARG A 131 0.22 28.09 3.08
C ARG A 131 0.58 27.34 1.82
N TYR A 132 1.53 26.39 1.95
CA TYR A 132 2.08 25.60 0.85
C TYR A 132 1.64 24.14 0.96
N ALA A 133 1.23 23.54 -0.16
CA ALA A 133 0.87 22.13 -0.24
C ALA A 133 2.07 21.25 -0.62
N VAL A 134 3.22 21.51 0.00
CA VAL A 134 4.39 20.66 -0.18
C VAL A 134 4.23 19.38 0.63
N PRO A 135 4.61 18.20 0.12
CA PRO A 135 4.31 16.92 0.75
C PRO A 135 5.33 16.57 1.86
N TYR A 136 5.37 17.39 2.91
CA TYR A 136 6.20 17.19 4.10
C TYR A 136 5.34 17.23 5.35
N GLU A 137 5.49 16.24 6.20
CA GLU A 137 4.73 16.13 7.45
C GLU A 137 4.89 17.36 8.32
N SER A 138 6.12 17.82 8.57
CA SER A 138 6.40 18.99 9.43
C SER A 138 5.68 20.26 8.99
N VAL A 139 5.41 20.43 7.68
CA VAL A 139 4.69 21.60 7.15
C VAL A 139 3.19 21.55 7.50
N HIS A 140 2.63 20.36 7.67
CA HIS A 140 1.20 20.18 7.92
C HIS A 140 0.87 19.93 9.40
N THR A 141 1.84 19.54 10.21
CA THR A 141 1.68 19.26 11.65
C THR A 141 2.16 20.42 12.53
N SER A 142 3.03 21.30 12.05
CA SER A 142 3.46 22.47 12.80
C SER A 142 2.50 23.65 12.67
N GLU A 143 2.34 24.44 13.71
CA GLU A 143 1.49 25.64 13.71
C GLU A 143 1.95 26.68 12.66
N GLU A 144 3.26 26.82 12.49
CA GLU A 144 3.88 27.81 11.60
C GLU A 144 4.03 27.31 10.15
N GLY A 145 3.80 26.02 9.89
CA GLY A 145 3.95 25.40 8.57
C GLY A 145 5.40 25.39 8.08
N LEU A 146 6.36 25.19 8.97
CA LEU A 146 7.79 25.21 8.69
C LEU A 146 8.36 23.80 8.52
N PHE A 147 9.45 23.71 7.74
CA PHE A 147 10.27 22.50 7.62
C PHE A 147 11.09 22.23 8.88
N PHE A 148 11.57 20.98 9.01
CA PHE A 148 12.51 20.56 10.07
C PHE A 148 11.97 20.72 11.49
N GLN A 149 10.66 20.55 11.68
CA GLN A 149 10.01 20.52 12.97
C GLN A 149 10.06 19.12 13.60
N ASP A 150 9.33 18.91 14.69
CA ASP A 150 9.34 17.65 15.46
C ASP A 150 9.12 16.40 14.60
N ALA A 151 8.17 16.45 13.67
CA ALA A 151 7.89 15.34 12.72
C ALA A 151 9.13 14.91 11.92
N TYR A 152 9.94 15.86 11.44
CA TYR A 152 11.20 15.54 10.77
C TYR A 152 12.15 14.72 11.67
N HIS A 153 12.26 15.10 12.94
CA HIS A 153 13.11 14.40 13.89
C HIS A 153 12.56 13.01 14.23
N GLU A 154 11.26 12.88 14.39
CA GLU A 154 10.58 11.61 14.66
C GLU A 154 10.78 10.63 13.51
N VAL A 155 10.51 11.02 12.27
CA VAL A 155 10.73 10.19 11.08
C VAL A 155 12.19 9.78 10.95
N PHE A 156 13.14 10.70 11.19
CA PHE A 156 14.56 10.37 11.17
C PHE A 156 14.92 9.30 12.21
N GLN A 157 14.39 9.40 13.44
CA GLN A 157 14.63 8.40 14.48
C GLN A 157 14.00 7.05 14.13
N LEU A 158 12.82 7.03 13.51
CA LEU A 158 12.17 5.81 13.04
C LEU A 158 12.99 5.10 11.95
N TYR A 159 13.52 5.85 10.98
CA TYR A 159 14.43 5.27 9.96
C TYR A 159 15.67 4.69 10.62
N LYS A 160 16.32 5.42 11.53
CA LYS A 160 17.51 4.96 12.24
C LYS A 160 17.23 3.71 13.08
N ALA A 161 16.12 3.68 13.82
CA ALA A 161 15.72 2.54 14.64
C ALA A 161 15.47 1.28 13.81
N ASN A 162 15.07 1.46 12.55
CA ASN A 162 14.86 0.38 11.59
C ASN A 162 16.07 0.16 10.65
N HIS A 163 17.24 0.73 10.94
CA HIS A 163 18.44 0.58 10.11
C HIS A 163 18.24 0.97 8.64
N VAL A 164 17.47 2.04 8.42
CA VAL A 164 17.26 2.63 7.09
C VAL A 164 17.93 4.01 7.09
N ALA A 165 18.58 4.34 6.00
CA ALA A 165 19.18 5.65 5.79
C ALA A 165 18.84 6.15 4.38
N LYS A 166 18.63 7.45 4.27
CA LYS A 166 18.47 8.11 2.97
C LYS A 166 19.76 7.99 2.17
N ALA A 167 19.67 7.68 0.89
CA ALA A 167 20.82 7.62 -0.01
C ALA A 167 21.53 8.99 -0.08
N GLU A 168 22.84 8.96 -0.29
CA GLU A 168 23.63 10.17 -0.45
C GLU A 168 23.23 10.96 -1.71
N GLY A 169 23.30 12.28 -1.63
CA GLY A 169 22.99 13.17 -2.76
C GLY A 169 21.54 13.68 -2.82
N TYR A 170 20.71 13.32 -1.86
CA TYR A 170 19.35 13.86 -1.76
C TYR A 170 19.22 14.81 -0.58
N ASP A 171 19.09 16.12 -0.84
CA ASP A 171 19.00 17.18 0.18
C ASP A 171 17.56 17.43 0.68
N PHE A 172 16.62 16.52 0.40
CA PHE A 172 15.26 16.64 0.89
C PHE A 172 15.15 16.22 2.37
N PRO A 173 14.32 16.88 3.19
CA PRO A 173 13.99 16.43 4.54
C PRO A 173 13.46 15.00 4.57
N HIS A 174 13.69 14.28 5.69
CA HIS A 174 13.33 12.87 5.84
C HIS A 174 11.81 12.64 5.86
N ASP A 175 11.05 13.64 6.28
CA ASP A 175 9.59 13.64 6.37
C ASP A 175 8.87 13.98 5.05
N HIS A 176 9.56 13.86 3.91
CA HIS A 176 8.94 13.95 2.59
C HIS A 176 8.16 12.68 2.27
N LEU A 177 6.93 12.83 1.79
CA LEU A 177 6.03 11.70 1.51
C LEU A 177 6.66 10.61 0.62
N SER A 178 7.49 10.98 -0.35
CA SER A 178 8.20 9.98 -1.18
C SER A 178 9.11 9.08 -0.36
N PHE A 179 9.89 9.63 0.58
CA PHE A 179 10.77 8.83 1.43
C PHE A 179 9.98 7.99 2.43
N MET A 180 8.83 8.51 2.89
CA MET A 180 7.91 7.73 3.73
C MET A 180 7.33 6.54 2.96
N CYS A 181 6.95 6.73 1.69
CA CYS A 181 6.51 5.65 0.82
C CYS A 181 7.64 4.64 0.58
N GLU A 182 8.87 5.08 0.28
CA GLU A 182 10.03 4.18 0.14
C GLU A 182 10.33 3.40 1.42
N PHE A 183 10.15 4.01 2.59
CA PHE A 183 10.29 3.29 3.86
C PHE A 183 9.25 2.18 4.00
N LEU A 184 8.01 2.41 3.58
CA LEU A 184 6.96 1.37 3.56
C LEU A 184 7.23 0.28 2.53
N VAL A 185 7.93 0.57 1.41
CA VAL A 185 8.47 -0.47 0.51
C VAL A 185 9.47 -1.36 1.25
N VAL A 186 10.46 -0.75 1.92
CA VAL A 186 11.47 -1.51 2.69
C VAL A 186 10.83 -2.39 3.77
N LEU A 187 9.82 -1.88 4.47
CA LEU A 187 9.10 -2.67 5.47
C LEU A 187 8.30 -3.82 4.83
N SER A 188 7.69 -3.60 3.66
CA SER A 188 6.99 -4.65 2.90
C SER A 188 7.93 -5.78 2.51
N ASP A 189 9.11 -5.44 1.98
CA ASP A 189 10.12 -6.43 1.59
C ASP A 189 10.61 -7.24 2.79
N ARG A 190 10.73 -6.61 3.97
CA ARG A 190 11.10 -7.32 5.20
C ARG A 190 10.00 -8.26 5.70
N ILE A 191 8.74 -7.85 5.61
CA ILE A 191 7.60 -8.73 5.93
C ILE A 191 7.60 -9.93 4.99
N VAL A 192 7.75 -9.70 3.69
CA VAL A 192 7.83 -10.78 2.68
C VAL A 192 8.98 -11.73 3.00
N ALA A 193 10.18 -11.22 3.27
CA ALA A 193 11.34 -12.04 3.59
C ALA A 193 11.14 -12.89 4.87
N ALA A 194 10.52 -12.33 5.90
CA ALA A 194 10.21 -13.04 7.14
C ALA A 194 9.18 -14.15 6.90
N LEU A 195 8.12 -13.88 6.13
CA LEU A 195 7.11 -14.89 5.77
C LEU A 195 7.70 -16.02 4.92
N GLU A 196 8.54 -15.71 3.95
CA GLU A 196 9.24 -16.70 3.11
C GLU A 196 10.22 -17.56 3.94
N ALA A 197 10.78 -17.00 5.02
CA ALA A 197 11.61 -17.73 5.99
C ALA A 197 10.80 -18.52 7.03
N GLY A 198 9.48 -18.36 7.08
CA GLY A 198 8.61 -18.98 8.10
C GLY A 198 8.74 -18.34 9.49
N ASP A 199 9.30 -17.14 9.59
CA ASP A 199 9.45 -16.37 10.82
C ASP A 199 8.23 -15.43 11.02
N ASP A 200 7.12 -16.02 11.47
CA ASP A 200 5.88 -15.28 11.71
C ASP A 200 6.04 -14.22 12.81
N ALA A 201 6.95 -14.41 13.77
CA ALA A 201 7.18 -13.44 14.84
C ALA A 201 7.87 -12.17 14.31
N GLU A 202 8.89 -12.33 13.47
CA GLU A 202 9.53 -11.20 12.81
C GLU A 202 8.58 -10.52 11.80
N ALA A 203 7.81 -11.31 11.03
CA ALA A 203 6.79 -10.77 10.12
C ALA A 203 5.80 -9.89 10.89
N LEU A 204 5.23 -10.36 12.00
CA LEU A 204 4.32 -9.61 12.85
C LEU A 204 4.94 -8.33 13.40
N ARG A 205 6.21 -8.40 13.83
CA ARG A 205 6.94 -7.21 14.30
C ARG A 205 7.02 -6.14 13.20
N GLN A 206 7.39 -6.53 11.98
CA GLN A 206 7.50 -5.61 10.84
C GLN A 206 6.12 -5.05 10.42
N VAL A 207 5.08 -5.88 10.43
CA VAL A 207 3.69 -5.44 10.18
C VAL A 207 3.26 -4.35 11.16
N ARG A 208 3.50 -4.55 12.46
CA ARG A 208 3.17 -3.58 13.50
C ARG A 208 3.93 -2.26 13.33
N VAL A 209 5.21 -2.32 12.98
CA VAL A 209 6.02 -1.12 12.66
C VAL A 209 5.45 -0.39 11.45
N SER A 210 5.13 -1.12 10.39
CA SER A 210 4.55 -0.56 9.17
C SER A 210 3.19 0.09 9.42
N ARG A 211 2.33 -0.57 10.21
CA ARG A 211 1.00 -0.08 10.55
C ARG A 211 1.04 1.19 11.41
N ALA A 212 1.93 1.22 12.41
CA ALA A 212 2.13 2.41 13.24
C ALA A 212 2.68 3.57 12.41
N PHE A 213 3.69 3.32 11.58
CA PHE A 213 4.26 4.35 10.72
C PHE A 213 3.21 4.95 9.76
N LEU A 214 2.40 4.11 9.12
CA LEU A 214 1.33 4.57 8.23
C LEU A 214 0.31 5.45 8.98
N ALA A 215 -0.09 5.04 10.18
CA ALA A 215 -1.07 5.80 10.98
C ALA A 215 -0.51 7.15 11.47
N ASP A 216 0.67 7.10 12.07
CA ASP A 216 1.21 8.23 12.82
C ASP A 216 1.95 9.22 11.92
N GLN A 217 2.65 8.75 10.88
CA GLN A 217 3.52 9.59 10.05
C GLN A 217 2.93 9.91 8.66
N ILE A 218 1.83 9.27 8.24
CA ILE A 218 1.19 9.58 6.95
C ILE A 218 -0.27 9.99 7.14
N LEU A 219 -1.11 9.10 7.68
CA LEU A 219 -2.55 9.36 7.79
C LEU A 219 -2.88 10.54 8.70
N SER A 220 -2.03 10.84 9.69
CA SER A 220 -2.21 11.95 10.63
C SER A 220 -2.25 13.33 9.96
N TRP A 221 -1.56 13.50 8.83
CA TRP A 221 -1.45 14.80 8.16
C TRP A 221 -1.84 14.79 6.67
N PHE A 222 -2.07 13.62 6.08
CA PHE A 222 -2.37 13.53 4.65
C PHE A 222 -3.65 14.30 4.26
N GLU A 223 -4.69 14.33 5.11
CA GLU A 223 -5.93 15.04 4.82
C GLU A 223 -5.74 16.57 4.71
N PRO A 224 -5.15 17.28 5.70
CA PRO A 224 -4.87 18.71 5.54
C PRO A 224 -3.92 19.04 4.38
N PHE A 225 -2.97 18.16 4.05
CA PHE A 225 -2.16 18.29 2.83
C PHE A 225 -3.03 18.18 1.57
N GLN A 226 -3.86 17.14 1.47
CA GLN A 226 -4.76 16.92 0.33
C GLN A 226 -5.68 18.11 0.11
N ASP A 227 -6.32 18.61 1.16
CA ASP A 227 -7.25 19.73 1.09
C ASP A 227 -6.57 20.99 0.53
N LEU A 228 -5.37 21.28 1.00
CA LEU A 228 -4.60 22.42 0.53
C LEU A 228 -4.11 22.22 -0.92
N ALA A 229 -3.65 21.03 -1.27
CA ALA A 229 -3.20 20.70 -2.62
C ALA A 229 -4.35 20.82 -3.64
N LEU A 230 -5.56 20.39 -3.30
CA LEU A 230 -6.74 20.51 -4.16
C LEU A 230 -7.10 21.96 -4.52
N LEU A 231 -6.70 22.94 -3.70
CA LEU A 231 -6.89 24.37 -3.99
C LEU A 231 -5.87 24.93 -4.99
N LEU A 232 -4.74 24.24 -5.16
CA LEU A 232 -3.63 24.68 -6.02
C LEU A 232 -3.53 23.88 -7.32
N LEU A 233 -4.00 22.63 -7.32
CA LEU A 233 -3.92 21.73 -8.46
C LEU A 233 -4.98 22.03 -9.51
N GLU A 234 -4.58 22.15 -10.78
CA GLU A 234 -5.46 22.39 -11.91
C GLU A 234 -5.82 21.09 -12.66
N THR A 235 -4.85 20.16 -12.78
CA THR A 235 -5.05 18.95 -13.57
C THR A 235 -5.88 17.90 -12.81
N ARG A 236 -6.72 17.21 -13.54
CA ARG A 236 -7.44 16.04 -13.04
C ARG A 236 -6.49 14.91 -12.64
N PHE A 237 -5.31 14.84 -13.25
CA PHE A 237 -4.32 13.83 -12.97
C PHE A 237 -3.89 13.87 -11.50
N TYR A 238 -3.33 14.97 -11.02
CA TYR A 238 -2.86 15.05 -9.62
C TYR A 238 -4.01 15.08 -8.61
N ARG A 239 -5.17 15.57 -8.97
CA ARG A 239 -6.39 15.41 -8.16
C ARG A 239 -6.77 13.92 -8.00
N GLY A 240 -6.64 13.14 -9.08
CA GLY A 240 -6.79 11.68 -9.05
C GLY A 240 -5.71 11.00 -8.22
N VAL A 241 -4.45 11.43 -8.33
CA VAL A 241 -3.34 10.93 -7.51
C VAL A 241 -3.62 11.09 -6.01
N LEU A 242 -4.11 12.24 -5.56
CA LEU A 242 -4.48 12.45 -4.16
C LEU A 242 -5.58 11.49 -3.69
N LYS A 243 -6.58 11.22 -4.55
CA LYS A 243 -7.67 10.27 -4.24
C LYS A 243 -7.16 8.84 -4.13
N ILE A 244 -6.35 8.37 -5.11
CA ILE A 244 -5.79 7.02 -5.05
C ILE A 244 -4.87 6.85 -3.85
N SER A 245 -4.07 7.88 -3.51
CA SER A 245 -3.20 7.84 -2.34
C SER A 245 -4.00 7.68 -1.06
N LYS A 246 -5.01 8.53 -0.82
CA LYS A 246 -5.85 8.45 0.39
C LYS A 246 -6.61 7.12 0.45
N GLY A 247 -7.23 6.70 -0.68
CA GLY A 247 -7.96 5.43 -0.74
C GLY A 247 -7.05 4.25 -0.46
N PHE A 248 -5.85 4.23 -1.03
CA PHE A 248 -4.86 3.19 -0.80
C PHE A 248 -4.34 3.16 0.65
N PHE A 249 -4.00 4.30 1.25
CA PHE A 249 -3.52 4.34 2.63
C PHE A 249 -4.55 3.82 3.64
N LEU A 250 -5.84 4.08 3.41
CA LEU A 250 -6.91 3.56 4.26
C LEU A 250 -7.03 2.04 4.14
N GLU A 251 -7.02 1.52 2.93
CA GLU A 251 -7.10 0.08 2.66
C GLU A 251 -5.85 -0.65 3.16
N ASP A 252 -4.68 -0.03 2.99
CA ASP A 252 -3.42 -0.58 3.50
C ASP A 252 -3.40 -0.72 5.01
N ALA A 253 -4.02 0.20 5.72
CA ALA A 253 -4.18 0.09 7.17
C ALA A 253 -5.01 -1.15 7.55
N GLU A 254 -6.12 -1.40 6.85
CA GLU A 254 -6.97 -2.58 7.07
C GLU A 254 -6.25 -3.88 6.67
N LEU A 255 -5.50 -3.88 5.56
CA LEU A 255 -4.67 -5.00 5.14
C LEU A 255 -3.64 -5.39 6.22
N LEU A 256 -2.91 -4.40 6.74
CA LEU A 256 -1.91 -4.66 7.77
C LEU A 256 -2.53 -5.16 9.08
N ASP A 257 -3.70 -4.65 9.46
CA ASP A 257 -4.45 -5.12 10.62
C ASP A 257 -4.91 -6.59 10.41
N ALA A 258 -5.39 -6.95 9.24
CA ALA A 258 -5.78 -8.33 8.90
C ALA A 258 -4.59 -9.30 8.92
N ILE A 259 -3.44 -8.90 8.35
CA ILE A 259 -2.20 -9.69 8.39
C ILE A 259 -1.72 -9.88 9.83
N ALA A 260 -1.78 -8.84 10.67
CA ALA A 260 -1.38 -8.95 12.06
C ALA A 260 -2.22 -9.97 12.82
N VAL A 261 -3.54 -9.94 12.67
CA VAL A 261 -4.47 -10.91 13.28
C VAL A 261 -4.14 -12.35 12.87
N GLU A 262 -3.92 -12.58 11.58
CA GLU A 262 -3.55 -13.92 11.07
C GLU A 262 -2.24 -14.42 11.68
N LEU A 263 -1.22 -13.55 11.74
CA LEU A 263 0.08 -13.91 12.32
C LEU A 263 0.02 -14.18 13.83
N GLU A 264 -0.78 -13.40 14.56
CA GLU A 264 -1.05 -13.62 15.99
C GLU A 264 -1.67 -15.00 16.22
N GLN A 265 -2.71 -15.36 15.47
CA GLN A 265 -3.36 -16.66 15.54
C GLN A 265 -2.41 -17.82 15.24
N ARG A 266 -1.52 -17.66 14.25
CA ARG A 266 -0.49 -18.69 13.94
C ARG A 266 0.50 -18.88 15.08
N LEU A 267 0.93 -17.80 15.72
CA LEU A 267 1.86 -17.87 16.85
C LEU A 267 1.21 -18.53 18.06
N GLU A 268 -0.02 -18.15 18.41
CA GLU A 268 -0.80 -18.77 19.50
C GLU A 268 -0.99 -20.28 19.26
N ALA A 269 -1.38 -20.68 18.06
CA ALA A 269 -1.55 -22.09 17.70
C ALA A 269 -0.25 -22.90 17.75
N ARG A 270 0.93 -22.26 17.67
CA ARG A 270 2.24 -22.92 17.85
C ARG A 270 2.61 -23.08 19.31
N GLU A 271 2.24 -22.15 20.18
CA GLU A 271 2.51 -22.22 21.61
C GLU A 271 1.66 -23.29 22.33
N GLU A 272 0.47 -23.58 21.80
CA GLU A 272 -0.44 -24.61 22.34
C GLU A 272 -0.08 -26.05 21.96
N ARG A 273 0.92 -26.27 21.10
CA ARG A 273 1.37 -27.57 20.61
C ARG A 273 2.62 -28.06 21.32
#